data_86bc656c55fb499e1aa4cba732bf639f
#
_entry.id   86bc656c55fb499e1aa4cba732bf639f
#
_cell.length_a   1.000
_cell.length_b   1.000
_cell.length_c   1.000
_cell.angle_alpha   90.00
_cell.angle_beta   90.00
_cell.angle_gamma   90.00
#
_symmetry.space_group_name_H-M   'P 1'
#
loop_
_entity.id
_entity.type
_entity.pdbx_description
1 polymer ?
#
loop_
_entity_poly.entity_id
_entity_poly.type
_entity_poly.pdbx_seq_one_letter_code
_entity_poly.pdbx_strand_id
1 'polypeptide(L)'
;MGEFTHFDDKGNARMVDVSGKDDTERVAVAVGSIFLNEEAMQAVLGKKIKKGDVFTVAQVAGIMGAKRCSDLIPLCHILPLHGAKIEFSVDEKRGEIKVISTMKTLGKTGVEMEALTGASITLLCIYDMCKAIDKRMHIEAVHLQEKKGGKSGDFSY
;
A
#
# COMPACT_ATOMS: atom_id res chain seq x y z
N MET A 1 16.02 -5.29 22.24
CA MET A 1 14.61 -5.68 22.03
C MET A 1 13.82 -4.38 21.85
N GLY A 2 13.10 -4.18 20.74
CA GLY A 2 12.31 -2.96 20.52
C GLY A 2 11.12 -2.91 21.46
N GLU A 3 10.85 -1.75 22.07
CA GLU A 3 9.68 -1.56 22.92
C GLU A 3 8.41 -1.38 22.07
N PHE A 4 7.31 -1.97 22.50
CA PHE A 4 5.98 -1.71 21.90
C PHE A 4 5.49 -0.34 22.34
N THR A 5 5.56 0.64 21.44
CA THR A 5 5.24 2.05 21.73
C THR A 5 3.75 2.36 21.79
N HIS A 6 2.90 1.43 21.32
CA HIS A 6 1.44 1.60 21.26
C HIS A 6 0.70 1.14 22.53
N PHE A 7 1.42 0.85 23.59
CA PHE A 7 0.84 0.52 24.90
C PHE A 7 1.45 1.41 25.98
N ASP A 8 0.63 1.79 26.96
CA ASP A 8 1.10 2.45 28.18
C ASP A 8 1.63 1.43 29.21
N ASP A 9 2.18 1.93 30.30
CA ASP A 9 2.74 1.08 31.39
C ASP A 9 1.68 0.20 32.08
N LYS A 10 0.39 0.46 31.82
CA LYS A 10 -0.75 -0.30 32.34
C LYS A 10 -1.31 -1.27 31.30
N GLY A 11 -0.72 -1.34 30.10
CA GLY A 11 -1.16 -2.22 29.03
C GLY A 11 -2.34 -1.68 28.20
N ASN A 12 -2.71 -0.42 28.35
CA ASN A 12 -3.75 0.19 27.53
C ASN A 12 -3.19 0.63 26.17
N ALA A 13 -3.96 0.40 25.10
CA ALA A 13 -3.60 0.86 23.78
C ALA A 13 -3.62 2.40 23.68
N ARG A 14 -2.60 2.97 23.07
CA ARG A 14 -2.49 4.41 22.82
C ARG A 14 -1.86 4.70 21.46
N MET A 15 -2.31 5.77 20.83
CA MET A 15 -1.59 6.36 19.71
C MET A 15 -0.36 7.12 20.24
N VAL A 16 0.78 6.95 19.59
CA VAL A 16 2.05 7.60 20.01
C VAL A 16 1.94 9.12 19.87
N ASP A 17 2.27 9.87 20.93
CA ASP A 17 2.35 11.33 20.84
C ASP A 17 3.58 11.75 20.02
N VAL A 18 3.32 12.47 18.93
CA VAL A 18 4.34 13.01 18.02
C VAL A 18 4.40 14.53 18.04
N SER A 19 3.68 15.20 18.94
CA SER A 19 3.60 16.68 19.00
C SER A 19 4.95 17.36 19.12
N GLY A 20 5.90 16.76 19.87
CA GLY A 20 7.26 17.26 20.08
C GLY A 20 8.26 16.97 18.95
N LYS A 21 7.84 16.40 17.82
CA LYS A 21 8.71 16.15 16.68
C LYS A 21 8.57 17.26 15.64
N ASP A 22 9.66 17.52 14.91
CA ASP A 22 9.65 18.43 13.77
C ASP A 22 9.02 17.79 12.55
N ASP A 23 8.42 18.63 11.70
CA ASP A 23 7.95 18.22 10.40
C ASP A 23 9.14 17.95 9.47
N THR A 24 9.21 16.75 8.91
CA THR A 24 10.25 16.38 7.94
C THR A 24 9.62 15.69 6.75
N GLU A 25 10.26 15.77 5.60
CA GLU A 25 9.83 15.00 4.43
C GLU A 25 9.95 13.50 4.73
N ARG A 26 8.89 12.77 4.40
CA ARG A 26 8.77 11.32 4.57
C ARG A 26 8.36 10.70 3.26
N VAL A 27 9.06 9.64 2.87
CA VAL A 27 8.72 8.83 1.72
C VAL A 27 8.69 7.37 2.16
N ALA A 28 7.68 6.64 1.72
CA ALA A 28 7.62 5.20 1.88
C ALA A 28 7.21 4.55 0.56
N VAL A 29 7.83 3.42 0.26
CA VAL A 29 7.51 2.56 -0.89
C VAL A 29 7.15 1.19 -0.37
N ALA A 30 5.93 0.75 -0.66
CA ALA A 30 5.49 -0.61 -0.42
C ALA A 30 5.25 -1.34 -1.74
N VAL A 31 5.47 -2.62 -1.74
CA VAL A 31 5.23 -3.49 -2.91
C VAL A 31 4.39 -4.69 -2.52
N GLY A 32 3.83 -5.35 -3.51
CA GLY A 32 3.15 -6.63 -3.38
C GLY A 32 2.78 -7.15 -4.76
N SER A 33 2.47 -8.43 -4.87
CA SER A 33 2.17 -9.08 -6.14
C SER A 33 0.84 -9.82 -6.09
N ILE A 34 0.16 -9.87 -7.24
CA ILE A 34 -0.99 -10.75 -7.49
C ILE A 34 -0.68 -11.62 -8.70
N PHE A 35 -1.03 -12.90 -8.60
CA PHE A 35 -0.82 -13.90 -9.65
C PHE A 35 -2.14 -14.29 -10.27
N LEU A 36 -2.20 -14.25 -11.60
CA LEU A 36 -3.36 -14.55 -12.41
C LEU A 36 -3.05 -15.68 -13.38
N ASN A 37 -4.09 -16.41 -13.80
CA ASN A 37 -3.95 -17.31 -14.93
C ASN A 37 -3.81 -16.54 -16.26
N GLU A 38 -3.42 -17.24 -17.34
CA GLU A 38 -3.19 -16.64 -18.66
C GLU A 38 -4.43 -15.91 -19.19
N GLU A 39 -5.62 -16.51 -19.04
CA GLU A 39 -6.88 -15.92 -19.53
C GLU A 39 -7.16 -14.57 -18.86
N ALA A 40 -7.04 -14.49 -17.53
CA ALA A 40 -7.23 -13.26 -16.77
C ALA A 40 -6.17 -12.22 -17.12
N MET A 41 -4.90 -12.61 -17.27
CA MET A 41 -3.82 -11.73 -17.68
C MET A 41 -4.09 -11.11 -19.05
N GLN A 42 -4.45 -11.91 -20.04
CA GLN A 42 -4.79 -11.42 -21.38
C GLN A 42 -6.02 -10.50 -21.38
N ALA A 43 -7.02 -10.79 -20.54
CA ALA A 43 -8.19 -9.92 -20.39
C ALA A 43 -7.82 -8.55 -19.77
N VAL A 44 -6.90 -8.51 -18.81
CA VAL A 44 -6.39 -7.28 -18.19
C VAL A 44 -5.63 -6.45 -19.22
N LEU A 45 -4.65 -7.05 -19.88
CA LEU A 45 -3.79 -6.37 -20.88
C LEU A 45 -4.58 -5.91 -22.11
N GLY A 46 -5.53 -6.72 -22.56
CA GLY A 46 -6.41 -6.41 -23.69
C GLY A 46 -7.55 -5.44 -23.35
N LYS A 47 -7.64 -4.96 -22.10
CA LYS A 47 -8.74 -4.08 -21.62
C LYS A 47 -10.13 -4.66 -21.86
N LYS A 48 -10.27 -5.98 -21.78
CA LYS A 48 -11.51 -6.71 -22.06
C LYS A 48 -12.37 -6.97 -20.82
N ILE A 49 -11.97 -6.44 -19.67
CA ILE A 49 -12.75 -6.57 -18.44
C ILE A 49 -13.96 -5.65 -18.48
N LYS A 50 -15.16 -6.20 -18.28
CA LYS A 50 -16.43 -5.45 -18.32
C LYS A 50 -16.51 -4.32 -17.30
N LYS A 51 -15.79 -4.41 -16.19
CA LYS A 51 -15.74 -3.41 -15.11
C LYS A 51 -14.84 -2.19 -15.45
N GLY A 52 -14.17 -2.19 -16.59
CA GLY A 52 -13.30 -1.10 -17.06
C GLY A 52 -11.82 -1.46 -17.09
N ASP A 53 -10.97 -0.46 -17.23
CA ASP A 53 -9.51 -0.60 -17.22
C ASP A 53 -9.03 -0.94 -15.81
N VAL A 54 -8.55 -2.17 -15.62
CA VAL A 54 -8.15 -2.72 -14.31
C VAL A 54 -7.08 -1.87 -13.64
N PHE A 55 -6.06 -1.47 -14.39
CA PHE A 55 -4.96 -0.69 -13.82
C PHE A 55 -5.42 0.69 -13.36
N THR A 56 -6.18 1.40 -14.18
CA THR A 56 -6.69 2.73 -13.83
C THR A 56 -7.60 2.68 -12.59
N VAL A 57 -8.53 1.74 -12.55
CA VAL A 57 -9.44 1.59 -11.40
C VAL A 57 -8.68 1.19 -10.13
N ALA A 58 -7.72 0.27 -10.25
CA ALA A 58 -6.90 -0.16 -9.12
C ALA A 58 -5.97 0.95 -8.60
N GLN A 59 -5.41 1.80 -9.48
CA GLN A 59 -4.64 2.98 -9.08
C GLN A 59 -5.48 3.94 -8.23
N VAL A 60 -6.69 4.28 -8.69
CA VAL A 60 -7.61 5.15 -7.95
C VAL A 60 -7.96 4.53 -6.60
N ALA A 61 -8.30 3.23 -6.58
CA ALA A 61 -8.61 2.52 -5.35
C ALA A 61 -7.46 2.55 -4.34
N GLY A 62 -6.22 2.30 -4.80
CA GLY A 62 -5.04 2.34 -3.96
C GLY A 62 -4.76 3.72 -3.36
N ILE A 63 -4.89 4.78 -4.16
CA ILE A 63 -4.74 6.15 -3.68
C ILE A 63 -5.83 6.49 -2.65
N MET A 64 -7.07 6.09 -2.91
CA MET A 64 -8.18 6.29 -1.96
C MET A 64 -7.96 5.50 -0.66
N GLY A 65 -7.47 4.25 -0.76
CA GLY A 65 -7.12 3.43 0.39
C GLY A 65 -6.03 4.07 1.25
N ALA A 66 -4.95 4.55 0.63
CA ALA A 66 -3.88 5.25 1.33
C ALA A 66 -4.40 6.49 2.07
N LYS A 67 -5.27 7.29 1.46
CA LYS A 67 -5.89 8.47 2.09
C LYS A 67 -6.79 8.13 3.28
N ARG A 68 -7.28 6.90 3.38
CA ARG A 68 -8.15 6.41 4.46
C ARG A 68 -7.42 5.48 5.42
N CYS A 69 -6.11 5.45 5.40
CA CYS A 69 -5.32 4.54 6.23
C CYS A 69 -5.69 4.67 7.72
N SER A 70 -5.82 5.88 8.25
CA SER A 70 -6.20 6.12 9.65
C SER A 70 -7.62 5.64 10.01
N ASP A 71 -8.53 5.53 9.04
CA ASP A 71 -9.87 4.97 9.24
C ASP A 71 -9.83 3.43 9.34
N LEU A 72 -8.81 2.80 8.78
CA LEU A 72 -8.67 1.34 8.69
C LEU A 72 -7.76 0.77 9.78
N ILE A 73 -6.73 1.51 10.18
CA ILE A 73 -5.71 1.09 11.14
C ILE A 73 -5.85 1.93 12.41
N PRO A 74 -6.33 1.36 13.54
CA PRO A 74 -6.79 2.12 14.70
C PRO A 74 -5.79 3.08 15.32
N LEU A 75 -4.51 2.73 15.34
CA LEU A 75 -3.47 3.52 16.02
C LEU A 75 -2.60 4.33 15.04
N CYS A 76 -2.99 4.41 13.77
CA CYS A 76 -2.34 5.29 12.80
C CYS A 76 -2.72 6.75 13.00
N HIS A 77 -1.75 7.64 12.82
CA HIS A 77 -1.97 9.07 12.79
C HIS A 77 -2.71 9.49 11.52
N ILE A 78 -3.52 10.53 11.64
CA ILE A 78 -4.11 11.19 10.46
C ILE A 78 -3.03 12.05 9.82
N LEU A 79 -2.66 11.73 8.58
CA LEU A 79 -1.60 12.41 7.85
C LEU A 79 -2.12 13.04 6.56
N PRO A 80 -1.71 14.29 6.23
CA PRO A 80 -1.91 14.86 4.91
C PRO A 80 -0.91 14.22 3.93
N LEU A 81 -1.38 13.45 2.95
CA LEU A 81 -0.52 12.99 1.86
C LEU A 81 -0.26 14.13 0.87
N HIS A 82 1.02 14.43 0.62
CA HIS A 82 1.46 15.43 -0.38
C HIS A 82 1.76 14.78 -1.74
N GLY A 83 1.96 13.48 -1.76
CA GLY A 83 2.13 12.70 -2.98
C GLY A 83 1.69 11.25 -2.79
N ALA A 84 1.02 10.71 -3.81
CA ALA A 84 0.62 9.31 -3.88
C ALA A 84 0.79 8.83 -5.32
N LYS A 85 1.55 7.75 -5.52
CA LYS A 85 1.80 7.15 -6.82
C LYS A 85 1.66 5.64 -6.72
N ILE A 86 0.88 5.05 -7.62
CA ILE A 86 0.75 3.61 -7.80
C ILE A 86 1.27 3.25 -9.19
N GLU A 87 2.18 2.31 -9.26
CA GLU A 87 2.78 1.81 -10.49
C GLU A 87 2.62 0.29 -10.56
N PHE A 88 2.67 -0.24 -11.79
CA PHE A 88 2.58 -1.67 -12.05
C PHE A 88 3.79 -2.15 -12.85
N SER A 89 4.23 -3.36 -12.53
CA SER A 89 5.15 -4.14 -13.35
C SER A 89 4.50 -5.48 -13.66
N VAL A 90 4.47 -5.88 -14.92
CA VAL A 90 3.81 -7.11 -15.38
C VAL A 90 4.83 -8.10 -15.88
N ASP A 91 4.76 -9.32 -15.39
CA ASP A 91 5.46 -10.49 -15.93
C ASP A 91 4.41 -11.51 -16.43
N GLU A 92 4.13 -11.45 -17.74
CA GLU A 92 3.15 -12.33 -18.36
C GLU A 92 3.53 -13.82 -18.26
N LYS A 93 4.83 -14.14 -18.28
CA LYS A 93 5.30 -15.54 -18.20
C LYS A 93 5.02 -16.16 -16.85
N ARG A 94 5.13 -15.34 -15.78
CA ARG A 94 4.83 -15.75 -14.41
C ARG A 94 3.37 -15.55 -14.03
N GLY A 95 2.59 -14.88 -14.86
CA GLY A 95 1.24 -14.46 -14.52
C GLY A 95 1.21 -13.42 -13.40
N GLU A 96 2.27 -12.63 -13.23
CA GLU A 96 2.46 -11.72 -12.09
C GLU A 96 2.14 -10.26 -12.47
N ILE A 97 1.35 -9.59 -11.64
CA ILE A 97 1.25 -8.14 -11.60
C ILE A 97 1.80 -7.67 -10.27
N LYS A 98 2.94 -6.98 -10.30
CA LYS A 98 3.54 -6.34 -9.12
C LYS A 98 3.03 -4.91 -9.01
N VAL A 99 2.59 -4.55 -7.82
CA VAL A 99 2.18 -3.18 -7.45
C VAL A 99 3.31 -2.51 -6.69
N ILE A 100 3.56 -1.25 -7.01
CA ILE A 100 4.53 -0.39 -6.33
C ILE A 100 3.77 0.85 -5.87
N SER A 101 3.67 1.03 -4.55
CA SER A 101 2.93 2.10 -3.89
C SER A 101 3.89 3.06 -3.22
N THR A 102 4.02 4.27 -3.75
CA THR A 102 4.88 5.34 -3.21
C THR A 102 4.04 6.43 -2.61
N MET A 103 4.24 6.70 -1.32
CA MET A 103 3.55 7.76 -0.58
C MET A 103 4.54 8.77 -0.02
N LYS A 104 4.13 10.05 0.00
CA LYS A 104 4.94 11.16 0.51
C LYS A 104 4.13 12.06 1.41
N THR A 105 4.75 12.53 2.48
CA THR A 105 4.21 13.57 3.36
C THR A 105 5.31 14.49 3.88
N LEU A 106 4.93 15.66 4.33
CA LEU A 106 5.70 16.51 5.23
C LEU A 106 5.01 16.43 6.59
N GLY A 107 5.66 15.80 7.57
CA GLY A 107 5.01 15.56 8.85
C GLY A 107 5.90 14.93 9.91
N LYS A 108 5.29 14.67 11.07
CA LYS A 108 5.96 14.23 12.30
C LYS A 108 6.13 12.71 12.39
N THR A 109 5.47 11.95 11.54
CA THR A 109 5.54 10.49 11.49
C THR A 109 5.66 9.99 10.05
N GLY A 110 6.08 8.74 9.89
CA GLY A 110 6.25 8.12 8.57
C GLY A 110 4.93 7.76 7.89
N VAL A 111 5.00 7.44 6.61
CA VAL A 111 3.87 7.07 5.74
C VAL A 111 3.92 5.60 5.32
N GLU A 112 4.58 4.76 6.12
CA GLU A 112 4.73 3.33 5.83
C GLU A 112 3.38 2.63 5.74
N MET A 113 2.45 2.96 6.64
CA MET A 113 1.12 2.34 6.67
C MET A 113 0.25 2.79 5.51
N GLU A 114 0.35 4.04 5.08
CA GLU A 114 -0.32 4.55 3.88
C GLU A 114 0.20 3.86 2.62
N ALA A 115 1.51 3.63 2.53
CA ALA A 115 2.11 2.91 1.41
C ALA A 115 1.66 1.44 1.36
N LEU A 116 1.68 0.74 2.50
CA LEU A 116 1.22 -0.65 2.62
C LEU A 116 -0.28 -0.78 2.34
N THR A 117 -1.09 0.14 2.87
CA THR A 117 -2.54 0.16 2.62
C THR A 117 -2.82 0.42 1.14
N GLY A 118 -2.12 1.37 0.53
CA GLY A 118 -2.24 1.66 -0.91
C GLY A 118 -1.93 0.45 -1.77
N ALA A 119 -0.83 -0.26 -1.51
CA ALA A 119 -0.48 -1.49 -2.22
C ALA A 119 -1.55 -2.58 -2.03
N SER A 120 -1.98 -2.81 -0.79
CA SER A 120 -2.97 -3.85 -0.46
C SER A 120 -4.32 -3.61 -1.11
N ILE A 121 -4.84 -2.38 -1.05
CA ILE A 121 -6.12 -2.02 -1.68
C ILE A 121 -6.04 -2.11 -3.21
N THR A 122 -4.91 -1.72 -3.80
CA THR A 122 -4.68 -1.88 -5.24
C THR A 122 -4.77 -3.34 -5.65
N LEU A 123 -4.08 -4.24 -4.94
CA LEU A 123 -4.10 -5.69 -5.20
C LEU A 123 -5.50 -6.28 -5.02
N LEU A 124 -6.21 -5.91 -3.96
CA LEU A 124 -7.60 -6.33 -3.74
C LEU A 124 -8.54 -5.85 -4.83
N CYS A 125 -8.33 -4.64 -5.35
CA CYS A 125 -9.10 -4.11 -6.46
C CYS A 125 -8.88 -4.93 -7.75
N ILE A 126 -7.63 -5.26 -8.08
CA ILE A 126 -7.31 -6.16 -9.21
C ILE A 126 -8.04 -7.50 -9.03
N TYR A 127 -7.96 -8.08 -7.82
CA TYR A 127 -8.65 -9.33 -7.50
C TYR A 127 -10.17 -9.22 -7.75
N ASP A 128 -10.82 -8.19 -7.21
CA ASP A 128 -12.26 -8.01 -7.38
C ASP A 128 -12.67 -7.86 -8.84
N MET A 129 -11.87 -7.15 -9.62
CA MET A 129 -12.17 -6.94 -11.05
C MET A 129 -11.99 -8.21 -11.88
N CYS A 130 -11.07 -9.10 -11.51
CA CYS A 130 -10.71 -10.29 -12.30
C CYS A 130 -11.34 -11.60 -11.79
N LYS A 131 -11.90 -11.65 -10.57
CA LYS A 131 -12.40 -12.88 -9.93
C LYS A 131 -13.47 -13.65 -10.70
N ALA A 132 -14.15 -13.00 -11.64
CA ALA A 132 -15.11 -13.70 -12.52
C ALA A 132 -14.41 -14.62 -13.53
N ILE A 133 -13.15 -14.31 -13.91
CA ILE A 133 -12.35 -15.08 -14.86
C ILE A 133 -11.47 -16.07 -14.10
N ASP A 134 -10.80 -15.60 -13.05
CA ASP A 134 -9.87 -16.40 -12.25
C ASP A 134 -10.19 -16.32 -10.75
N LYS A 135 -10.67 -17.41 -10.15
CA LYS A 135 -10.92 -17.50 -8.70
C LYS A 135 -9.70 -17.98 -7.89
N ARG A 136 -8.63 -18.41 -8.58
CA ARG A 136 -7.42 -18.96 -7.95
C ARG A 136 -6.32 -17.92 -7.80
N MET A 137 -6.58 -16.67 -8.18
CA MET A 137 -5.64 -15.58 -7.93
C MET A 137 -5.24 -15.55 -6.46
N HIS A 138 -3.97 -15.28 -6.21
CA HIS A 138 -3.48 -15.07 -4.86
C HIS A 138 -2.59 -13.84 -4.79
N ILE A 139 -2.61 -13.21 -3.63
CA ILE A 139 -1.82 -12.02 -3.32
C ILE A 139 -0.73 -12.45 -2.36
N GLU A 140 0.51 -12.03 -2.64
CA GLU A 140 1.65 -12.36 -1.79
C GLU A 140 2.69 -11.23 -1.74
N ALA A 141 3.70 -11.40 -0.89
CA ALA A 141 4.86 -10.54 -0.78
C ALA A 141 4.54 -9.05 -0.55
N VAL A 142 3.44 -8.76 0.15
CA VAL A 142 3.14 -7.37 0.53
C VAL A 142 4.08 -6.96 1.66
N HIS A 143 4.96 -5.99 1.39
CA HIS A 143 5.91 -5.50 2.38
C HIS A 143 6.36 -4.06 2.09
N LEU A 144 6.97 -3.45 3.11
CA LEU A 144 7.66 -2.18 2.97
C LEU A 144 8.99 -2.41 2.26
N GLN A 145 9.16 -1.83 1.08
CA GLN A 145 10.37 -1.95 0.28
C GLN A 145 11.43 -0.93 0.69
N GLU A 146 11.00 0.30 0.95
CA GLU A 146 11.88 1.42 1.26
C GLU A 146 11.14 2.45 2.11
N LYS A 147 11.87 3.11 3.01
CA LYS A 147 11.42 4.36 3.62
C LYS A 147 12.57 5.35 3.77
N LYS A 148 12.27 6.64 3.67
CA LYS A 148 13.21 7.73 3.85
C LYS A 148 12.67 8.78 4.80
N GLY A 149 13.58 9.36 5.57
CA GLY A 149 13.31 10.45 6.49
C GLY A 149 12.94 10.01 7.91
N GLY A 150 13.08 10.94 8.84
CA GLY A 150 12.79 10.76 10.27
C GLY A 150 13.94 10.27 11.13
N LYS A 151 13.70 10.25 12.44
CA LYS A 151 14.73 9.89 13.44
C LYS A 151 15.23 8.44 13.34
N SER A 152 14.39 7.52 12.86
CA SER A 152 14.74 6.10 12.72
C SER A 152 15.60 5.80 11.50
N GLY A 153 15.96 6.84 10.72
CA GLY A 153 16.78 6.70 9.53
C GLY A 153 16.07 6.04 8.34
N ASP A 154 16.83 5.86 7.27
CA ASP A 154 16.36 5.22 6.05
C ASP A 154 16.38 3.70 6.20
N PHE A 155 15.47 3.05 5.49
CA PHE A 155 15.33 1.59 5.46
C PHE A 155 15.17 1.13 4.01
N SER A 156 15.82 0.02 3.68
CA SER A 156 15.64 -0.74 2.44
C SER A 156 15.57 -2.23 2.77
N TYR A 157 14.58 -2.92 2.15
CA TYR A 157 14.37 -4.35 2.31
C TYR A 157 15.40 -5.18 1.55
#